data_f7300826897a617a9ce6990ebcec5636
#
_entry.id   f7300826897a617a9ce6990ebcec5636
#
_cell.length_a   1.000
_cell.length_b   1.000
_cell.length_c   1.000
_cell.angle_alpha   90.00
_cell.angle_beta   90.00
_cell.angle_gamma   90.00
#
_symmetry.space_group_name_H-M   'P 1'
#
loop_
_entity.id
_entity.type
_entity.pdbx_description
1 polymer ?
#
loop_
_entity_poly.entity_id
_entity_poly.type
_entity_poly.pdbx_seq_one_letter_code
_entity_poly.pdbx_strand_id
1 'polypeptide(L)'
;MSINKLRAEKILLLNGKEYKARMSLDTIMKVESALNCSILKVGNKLASADMTLSQVIQVIYYGLRGGGNDVKETDVKAIVSELGLIEAIKTAGELVTLALNIDTDEEVDSEKKSET
;
A
#
# COMPACT_ATOMS: atom_id res chain seq x y z
N MET A 1 -14.77 -5.32 -10.37
CA MET A 1 -13.71 -4.44 -9.97
C MET A 1 -12.77 -5.10 -9.02
N SER A 2 -11.50 -4.85 -9.20
CA SER A 2 -10.50 -5.46 -8.36
C SER A 2 -10.29 -4.69 -7.05
N ILE A 3 -10.78 -3.46 -6.97
CA ILE A 3 -10.61 -2.64 -5.78
C ILE A 3 -11.93 -2.49 -5.07
N ASN A 4 -11.92 -2.78 -3.78
CA ASN A 4 -13.05 -2.50 -2.91
C ASN A 4 -12.69 -1.24 -2.13
N LYS A 5 -13.24 -0.12 -2.57
CA LYS A 5 -12.83 1.18 -2.03
C LYS A 5 -13.17 1.35 -0.56
N LEU A 6 -14.33 0.84 -0.15
CA LEU A 6 -14.74 0.97 1.24
C LEU A 6 -13.82 0.18 2.17
N ARG A 7 -13.30 -0.93 1.70
CA ARG A 7 -12.41 -1.75 2.48
C ARG A 7 -10.94 -1.52 2.16
N ALA A 8 -10.67 -0.74 1.11
CA ALA A 8 -9.32 -0.47 0.64
C ALA A 8 -8.54 -1.76 0.38
N GLU A 9 -9.18 -2.68 -0.33
CA GLU A 9 -8.60 -3.97 -0.66
C GLU A 9 -8.19 -4.02 -2.12
N LYS A 10 -7.15 -4.78 -2.39
CA LYS A 10 -6.68 -4.96 -3.75
C LYS A 10 -5.95 -6.29 -3.84
N ILE A 11 -6.08 -6.96 -4.99
CA ILE A 11 -5.31 -8.17 -5.25
C ILE A 11 -4.01 -7.75 -5.91
N LEU A 12 -2.91 -8.17 -5.34
CA LEU A 12 -1.58 -7.92 -5.89
C LEU A 12 -1.04 -9.22 -6.49
N LEU A 13 -0.41 -9.09 -7.65
CA LEU A 13 0.27 -10.23 -8.26
C LEU A 13 1.76 -10.02 -8.06
N LEU A 14 2.36 -10.82 -7.20
CA LEU A 14 3.78 -10.69 -6.85
C LEU A 14 4.48 -12.01 -7.17
N ASN A 15 5.40 -11.96 -8.11
CA ASN A 15 6.15 -13.15 -8.53
C ASN A 15 5.23 -14.30 -8.94
N GLY A 16 4.13 -13.95 -9.62
CA GLY A 16 3.19 -14.94 -10.12
C GLY A 16 2.21 -15.47 -9.11
N LYS A 17 2.21 -14.94 -7.91
CA LYS A 17 1.30 -15.38 -6.86
C LYS A 17 0.39 -14.23 -6.45
N GLU A 18 -0.89 -14.52 -6.24
CA GLU A 18 -1.86 -13.51 -5.85
C GLU A 18 -1.89 -13.34 -4.34
N TYR A 19 -1.90 -12.08 -3.91
CA TYR A 19 -2.03 -11.75 -2.51
C TYR A 19 -3.12 -10.70 -2.38
N LYS A 20 -4.02 -10.88 -1.40
CA LYS A 20 -4.98 -9.83 -1.09
C LYS A 20 -4.30 -8.86 -0.13
N ALA A 21 -4.28 -7.58 -0.50
CA ALA A 21 -3.72 -6.55 0.36
C ALA A 21 -4.84 -5.63 0.81
N ARG A 22 -4.66 -5.02 1.96
CA ARG A 22 -5.67 -4.10 2.49
C ARG A 22 -4.99 -3.01 3.30
N MET A 23 -5.46 -1.78 3.06
CA MET A 23 -4.95 -0.61 3.78
C MET A 23 -6.07 -0.03 4.63
N SER A 24 -6.49 -0.79 5.63
CA SER A 24 -7.49 -0.31 6.59
C SER A 24 -6.89 0.81 7.44
N LEU A 25 -7.73 1.51 8.18
CA LEU A 25 -7.23 2.56 9.07
C LEU A 25 -6.19 2.00 10.04
N ASP A 26 -6.46 0.82 10.58
CA ASP A 26 -5.50 0.21 11.50
C ASP A 26 -4.16 -0.06 10.81
N THR A 27 -4.21 -0.56 9.59
CA THR A 27 -2.99 -0.83 8.83
C THR A 27 -2.24 0.46 8.54
N ILE A 28 -2.97 1.51 8.14
CA ILE A 28 -2.36 2.81 7.86
C ILE A 28 -1.64 3.33 9.10
N MET A 29 -2.28 3.22 10.26
CA MET A 29 -1.67 3.68 11.50
C MET A 29 -0.39 2.90 11.81
N LYS A 30 -0.37 1.62 11.50
CA LYS A 30 0.82 0.81 11.70
C LYS A 30 1.95 1.23 10.77
N VAL A 31 1.61 1.54 9.53
CA VAL A 31 2.61 2.05 8.58
C VAL A 31 3.17 3.38 9.07
N GLU A 32 2.29 4.28 9.49
CA GLU A 32 2.75 5.58 9.99
C GLU A 32 3.68 5.42 11.17
N SER A 33 3.33 4.53 12.08
CA SER A 33 4.16 4.26 13.24
C SER A 33 5.53 3.71 12.85
N ALA A 34 5.52 2.75 11.95
CA ALA A 34 6.75 2.09 11.53
C ALA A 34 7.68 3.04 10.78
N LEU A 35 7.12 3.93 9.97
CA LEU A 35 7.91 4.85 9.16
C LEU A 35 8.11 6.20 9.84
N ASN A 36 7.42 6.40 10.95
CA ASN A 36 7.52 7.62 11.73
C ASN A 36 7.18 8.86 10.93
N CYS A 37 6.15 8.78 10.11
CA CYS A 37 5.65 9.92 9.36
C CYS A 37 4.23 9.63 8.89
N SER A 38 3.53 10.69 8.47
CA SER A 38 2.15 10.56 8.03
C SER A 38 2.08 9.80 6.71
N ILE A 39 0.91 9.21 6.44
CA ILE A 39 0.70 8.49 5.20
C ILE A 39 0.83 9.41 3.99
N LEU A 40 0.45 10.67 4.13
CA LEU A 40 0.64 11.64 3.06
C LEU A 40 2.12 11.82 2.75
N LYS A 41 2.93 11.88 3.81
CA LYS A 41 4.37 12.03 3.62
C LYS A 41 4.97 10.78 3.00
N VAL A 42 4.45 9.61 3.38
CA VAL A 42 4.89 8.36 2.77
C VAL A 42 4.63 8.41 1.26
N GLY A 43 3.46 8.90 0.86
CA GLY A 43 3.14 9.06 -0.55
C GLY A 43 4.09 10.00 -1.27
N ASN A 44 4.42 11.12 -0.64
CA ASN A 44 5.35 12.08 -1.23
C ASN A 44 6.74 11.48 -1.37
N LYS A 45 7.18 10.72 -0.39
CA LYS A 45 8.49 10.08 -0.45
C LYS A 45 8.55 9.06 -1.58
N LEU A 46 7.47 8.32 -1.78
CA LEU A 46 7.42 7.36 -2.89
C LEU A 46 7.44 8.07 -4.23
N ALA A 47 6.68 9.17 -4.35
CA ALA A 47 6.61 9.92 -5.59
C ALA A 47 7.96 10.52 -5.96
N SER A 48 8.75 10.92 -4.97
CA SER A 48 10.06 11.51 -5.23
C SER A 48 11.20 10.49 -5.15
N ALA A 49 10.85 9.21 -5.04
CA ALA A 49 11.81 8.12 -4.95
C ALA A 49 12.77 8.32 -3.78
N ASP A 50 12.24 8.80 -2.66
CA ASP A 50 13.03 9.13 -1.49
C ASP A 50 12.67 8.21 -0.31
N MET A 51 12.53 6.94 -0.59
CA MET A 51 12.27 5.94 0.44
C MET A 51 13.39 4.92 0.48
N THR A 52 13.76 4.52 1.68
CA THR A 52 14.72 3.45 1.82
C THR A 52 14.05 2.12 1.49
N LEU A 53 14.85 1.16 1.12
CA LEU A 53 14.34 -0.18 0.85
C LEU A 53 13.62 -0.74 2.07
N SER A 54 14.16 -0.47 3.25
CA SER A 54 13.53 -0.92 4.49
C SER A 54 12.12 -0.37 4.63
N GLN A 55 11.92 0.90 4.28
CA GLN A 55 10.61 1.52 4.35
C GLN A 55 9.66 0.93 3.32
N VAL A 56 10.15 0.66 2.11
CA VAL A 56 9.34 0.03 1.07
C VAL A 56 8.85 -1.34 1.56
N ILE A 57 9.75 -2.12 2.15
CA ILE A 57 9.40 -3.43 2.67
C ILE A 57 8.35 -3.32 3.77
N GLN A 58 8.47 -2.32 4.64
CA GLN A 58 7.49 -2.13 5.70
C GLN A 58 6.09 -1.85 5.15
N VAL A 59 6.00 -1.01 4.13
CA VAL A 59 4.71 -0.71 3.53
C VAL A 59 4.06 -1.98 2.97
N ILE A 60 4.83 -2.75 2.23
CA ILE A 60 4.31 -3.98 1.62
C ILE A 60 3.93 -4.98 2.72
N TYR A 61 4.77 -5.12 3.72
CA TYR A 61 4.53 -6.04 4.82
C TYR A 61 3.18 -5.76 5.50
N TYR A 62 2.96 -4.52 5.88
CA TYR A 62 1.72 -4.18 6.57
C TYR A 62 0.52 -4.29 5.65
N GLY A 63 0.68 -3.94 4.38
CA GLY A 63 -0.41 -4.10 3.42
C GLY A 63 -0.83 -5.55 3.23
N LEU A 64 0.13 -6.45 3.16
CA LEU A 64 -0.17 -7.87 3.01
C LEU A 64 -0.78 -8.43 4.29
N ARG A 65 -0.24 -8.07 5.43
CA ARG A 65 -0.81 -8.51 6.70
C ARG A 65 -2.23 -8.00 6.87
N GLY A 66 -2.45 -6.75 6.46
CA GLY A 66 -3.78 -6.15 6.54
C GLY A 66 -4.80 -6.90 5.70
N GLY A 67 -4.37 -7.53 4.64
CA GLY A 67 -5.23 -8.33 3.78
C GLY A 67 -5.44 -9.75 4.27
N GLY A 68 -4.82 -10.11 5.39
CA GLY A 68 -5.02 -11.42 5.98
C GLY A 68 -3.94 -12.44 5.66
N ASN A 69 -2.88 -12.02 5.00
CA ASN A 69 -1.79 -12.94 4.69
C ASN A 69 -0.91 -13.13 5.91
N ASP A 70 -0.61 -14.39 6.20
CA ASP A 70 0.23 -14.74 7.35
C ASP A 70 1.69 -14.74 6.91
N VAL A 71 2.20 -13.55 6.62
CA VAL A 71 3.59 -13.40 6.19
C VAL A 71 4.39 -12.73 7.28
N LYS A 72 5.67 -13.07 7.30
CA LYS A 72 6.63 -12.43 8.19
C LYS A 72 7.44 -11.43 7.38
N GLU A 73 8.14 -10.57 8.09
CA GLU A 73 8.97 -9.59 7.41
C GLU A 73 10.01 -10.27 6.52
N THR A 74 10.56 -11.40 6.97
CA THR A 74 11.52 -12.15 6.16
C THR A 74 10.90 -12.68 4.88
N ASP A 75 9.60 -13.05 4.92
CA ASP A 75 8.92 -13.49 3.72
C ASP A 75 8.80 -12.36 2.72
N VAL A 76 8.49 -11.16 3.21
CA VAL A 76 8.36 -10.01 2.34
C VAL A 76 9.71 -9.63 1.74
N LYS A 77 10.77 -9.75 2.51
CA LYS A 77 12.12 -9.49 1.99
C LYS A 77 12.44 -10.44 0.82
N ALA A 78 12.05 -11.70 0.96
CA ALA A 78 12.27 -12.67 -0.11
C ALA A 78 11.44 -12.30 -1.34
N ILE A 79 10.19 -11.89 -1.15
CA ILE A 79 9.34 -11.46 -2.25
C ILE A 79 9.97 -10.28 -2.98
N VAL A 80 10.40 -9.28 -2.23
CA VAL A 80 10.99 -8.07 -2.80
C VAL A 80 12.30 -8.38 -3.52
N SER A 81 13.08 -9.29 -2.95
CA SER A 81 14.34 -9.69 -3.58
C SER A 81 14.12 -10.26 -4.97
N GLU A 82 13.08 -11.05 -5.12
CA GLU A 82 12.75 -11.65 -6.41
C GLU A 82 12.08 -10.65 -7.34
N LEU A 83 11.25 -9.80 -6.77
CA LEU A 83 10.48 -8.81 -7.53
C LEU A 83 11.39 -7.74 -8.15
N GLY A 84 12.40 -7.35 -7.41
CA GLY A 84 13.26 -6.24 -7.79
C GLY A 84 12.80 -4.93 -7.22
N LEU A 85 13.73 -3.99 -7.08
CA LEU A 85 13.47 -2.73 -6.39
C LEU A 85 12.41 -1.89 -7.09
N ILE A 86 12.48 -1.80 -8.41
CA ILE A 86 11.54 -0.96 -9.17
C ILE A 86 10.11 -1.44 -8.96
N GLU A 87 9.88 -2.76 -9.09
CA GLU A 87 8.54 -3.30 -8.92
C GLU A 87 8.08 -3.21 -7.47
N ALA A 88 9.01 -3.34 -6.54
CA ALA A 88 8.66 -3.19 -5.13
C ALA A 88 8.19 -1.77 -4.83
N ILE A 89 8.85 -0.78 -5.40
CA ILE A 89 8.46 0.62 -5.22
C ILE A 89 7.08 0.85 -5.83
N LYS A 90 6.81 0.29 -7.00
CA LYS A 90 5.49 0.40 -7.62
C LYS A 90 4.42 -0.22 -6.73
N THR A 91 4.71 -1.39 -6.18
CA THR A 91 3.76 -2.08 -5.31
C THR A 91 3.45 -1.25 -4.07
N ALA A 92 4.49 -0.71 -3.43
CA ALA A 92 4.28 0.16 -2.27
C ALA A 92 3.46 1.38 -2.66
N GLY A 93 3.73 1.94 -3.84
CA GLY A 93 2.97 3.08 -4.34
C GLY A 93 1.50 2.77 -4.53
N GLU A 94 1.19 1.58 -5.05
CA GLU A 94 -0.19 1.17 -5.20
C GLU A 94 -0.90 1.07 -3.86
N LEU A 95 -0.21 0.55 -2.86
CA LEU A 95 -0.79 0.41 -1.53
C LEU A 95 -1.05 1.76 -0.89
N VAL A 96 -0.10 2.68 -1.01
CA VAL A 96 -0.27 4.02 -0.45
C VAL A 96 -1.38 4.77 -1.18
N THR A 97 -1.45 4.64 -2.50
CA THR A 97 -2.54 5.23 -3.26
C THR A 97 -3.88 4.71 -2.78
N LEU A 98 -3.95 3.41 -2.54
CA LEU A 98 -5.16 2.80 -2.01
C LEU A 98 -5.54 3.40 -0.67
N ALA A 99 -4.56 3.61 0.20
CA ALA A 99 -4.79 4.20 1.51
C ALA A 99 -5.30 5.63 1.40
N LEU A 100 -4.70 6.42 0.51
CA LEU A 100 -5.07 7.82 0.36
C LEU A 100 -6.45 8.00 -0.24
N ASN A 101 -6.94 7.02 -0.96
CA ASN A 101 -8.23 7.13 -1.64
C ASN A 101 -9.42 6.77 -0.77
N ILE A 102 -9.19 6.32 0.45
CA ILE A 102 -10.30 5.95 1.32
C ILE A 102 -11.26 7.11 1.53
N ASP A 103 -10.74 8.24 1.95
CA ASP A 103 -11.57 9.41 2.18
C ASP A 103 -12.03 10.04 0.89
N THR A 104 -11.15 10.03 -0.11
CA THR A 104 -11.45 10.61 -1.39
C THR A 104 -12.65 9.92 -2.04
N ASP A 105 -12.73 8.61 -1.87
CA ASP A 105 -13.82 7.85 -2.47
C ASP A 105 -15.16 8.33 -1.98
N GLU A 106 -15.26 8.65 -0.71
CA GLU A 106 -16.52 9.13 -0.16
C GLU A 106 -16.93 10.45 -0.76
N GLU A 107 -15.96 11.34 -0.94
CA GLU A 107 -16.26 12.66 -1.46
C GLU A 107 -16.49 12.65 -2.95
N VAL A 108 -15.65 11.92 -3.67
CA VAL A 108 -15.71 11.92 -5.11
C VAL A 108 -17.00 11.30 -5.61
N ASP A 109 -17.43 10.28 -4.94
CA ASP A 109 -18.69 9.66 -5.34
C ASP A 109 -19.82 10.65 -5.32
N SER A 110 -19.68 11.61 -4.46
CA SER A 110 -20.65 12.64 -4.46
C SER A 110 -20.37 13.62 -5.56
N GLU A 111 -19.32 13.82 -6.12
CA GLU A 111 -19.07 14.68 -7.03
C GLU A 111 -18.53 14.47 -8.13
N LYS A 112 -17.84 13.99 -7.95
CA LYS A 112 -17.48 14.13 -8.75
C LYS A 112 -17.37 14.49 -9.51
N LYS A 113 -17.28 14.46 -9.21
CA LYS A 113 -17.16 14.95 -9.72
C LYS A 113 -16.85 15.58 -10.23
N SER A 114 -16.52 15.73 -9.94
CA SER A 114 -16.30 16.48 -10.35
C SER A 114 -15.82 16.93 -10.77
N GLU A 115 -15.53 17.06 -10.72
CA GLU A 115 -15.27 17.56 -11.18
C GLU A 115 -15.10 18.12 -11.57
N THR A 116 -15.06 18.04 -11.47
CA THR A 116 -15.14 18.74 -11.68
C THR A 116 -15.30 19.12 -11.54
#